data_2deb6aef2f69b88df2a432f4db49baf8
#
_entry.id   2deb6aef2f69b88df2a432f4db49baf8
#
_cell.length_a   1.000
_cell.length_b   1.000
_cell.length_c   1.000
_cell.angle_alpha   90.00
_cell.angle_beta   90.00
_cell.angle_gamma   90.00
#
_symmetry.space_group_name_H-M   'P 1'
#
loop_
_entity.id
_entity.type
_entity.pdbx_description
1 polymer ?
#
loop_
_entity_poly.entity_id
_entity_poly.type
_entity_poly.pdbx_seq_one_letter_code
_entity_poly.pdbx_strand_id
1 'polypeptide(L)'
;MSVYFFALTPPVYAAERAYQTKLTLPDQQDILLHVFQPLNTPKGVLIALHGCGGLLSTNTQNGDKLSSRHAGMAKFANDLDWIAVFPDSFTLRGRREICTQKFSERTIKQGHRKMDALATANWVKAQNWLGDRQPSSTPSPLKSVLLGWSNGGTTVLQTIETPKTETSASSAYRAEKLIDQAVAFYPGCSQQLARDYRTRVPLTLFIGGKDDWTPPQPCIALGERIGAQLFVYPEAHHGFDSPTGTVRLRRDVPNGVNPGEGVHAGPHPASRADAYDKLKTMLEQLSYSVR
;
A
#
# COMPACT_ATOMS: atom_id res chain seq x y z
N MET A 1 -39.66 38.39 25.20
CA MET A 1 -39.23 37.02 24.90
C MET A 1 -38.26 37.10 23.72
N SER A 2 -36.93 37.09 23.98
CA SER A 2 -35.92 37.11 22.92
C SER A 2 -35.49 35.70 22.62
N VAL A 3 -35.70 35.26 21.40
CA VAL A 3 -35.30 33.94 20.93
C VAL A 3 -33.87 34.05 20.40
N TYR A 4 -32.92 33.45 21.08
CA TYR A 4 -31.54 33.34 20.59
C TYR A 4 -31.46 32.17 19.60
N PHE A 5 -31.23 32.48 18.31
CA PHE A 5 -30.85 31.49 17.32
C PHE A 5 -29.36 31.16 17.49
N PHE A 6 -29.05 29.96 17.99
CA PHE A 6 -27.72 29.41 17.88
C PHE A 6 -27.49 28.96 16.42
N ALA A 7 -26.70 29.70 15.69
CA ALA A 7 -26.19 29.26 14.41
C ALA A 7 -25.19 28.12 14.64
N LEU A 8 -25.60 26.90 14.32
CA LEU A 8 -24.68 25.75 14.23
C LEU A 8 -23.78 26.02 13.02
N THR A 9 -22.54 26.45 13.26
CA THR A 9 -21.50 26.46 12.24
C THR A 9 -21.22 25.01 11.85
N PRO A 10 -21.28 24.63 10.55
CA PRO A 10 -20.90 23.30 10.12
C PRO A 10 -19.42 23.08 10.45
N PRO A 11 -19.01 21.83 10.80
CA PRO A 11 -17.62 21.52 11.05
C PRO A 11 -16.82 21.89 9.79
N VAL A 12 -15.87 22.80 9.95
CA VAL A 12 -14.88 23.09 8.92
C VAL A 12 -14.05 21.82 8.78
N TYR A 13 -14.31 21.03 7.77
CA TYR A 13 -13.41 19.96 7.36
C TYR A 13 -12.09 20.65 6.95
N ALA A 14 -11.11 20.54 7.81
CA ALA A 14 -9.81 21.08 7.55
C ALA A 14 -9.25 20.42 6.28
N ALA A 15 -8.87 21.22 5.30
CA ALA A 15 -8.34 20.74 4.02
C ALA A 15 -7.04 19.97 4.25
N GLU A 16 -7.01 18.70 3.82
CA GLU A 16 -5.80 17.87 3.79
C GLU A 16 -4.68 18.62 3.05
N ARG A 17 -3.46 18.58 3.61
CA ARG A 17 -2.28 19.12 2.91
C ARG A 17 -1.80 18.08 1.91
N ALA A 18 -2.37 18.13 0.71
CA ALA A 18 -2.03 17.21 -0.38
C ALA A 18 -1.13 17.89 -1.41
N TYR A 19 -0.09 17.18 -1.85
CA TYR A 19 0.77 17.62 -2.95
C TYR A 19 1.31 16.43 -3.73
N GLN A 20 1.81 16.70 -4.93
CA GLN A 20 2.57 15.77 -5.73
C GLN A 20 4.02 16.22 -5.83
N THR A 21 4.92 15.27 -5.86
CA THR A 21 6.33 15.53 -6.13
C THR A 21 6.91 14.45 -7.04
N LYS A 22 7.92 14.80 -7.81
CA LYS A 22 8.64 13.87 -8.66
C LYS A 22 9.78 13.24 -7.86
N LEU A 23 9.98 11.95 -8.01
CA LEU A 23 11.12 11.22 -7.48
C LEU A 23 11.89 10.59 -8.64
N THR A 24 13.15 11.00 -8.80
CA THR A 24 14.07 10.37 -9.76
C THR A 24 14.66 9.11 -9.12
N LEU A 25 14.54 8.00 -9.81
CA LEU A 25 15.03 6.69 -9.39
C LEU A 25 16.52 6.50 -9.74
N PRO A 26 17.20 5.51 -9.15
CA PRO A 26 18.61 5.23 -9.47
C PRO A 26 18.89 4.95 -10.95
N ASP A 27 17.92 4.42 -11.68
CA ASP A 27 18.00 4.16 -13.13
C ASP A 27 17.62 5.38 -14.00
N GLN A 28 17.55 6.57 -13.40
CA GLN A 28 17.21 7.86 -14.02
C GLN A 28 15.76 7.94 -14.54
N GLN A 29 14.91 6.98 -14.22
CA GLN A 29 13.48 7.10 -14.46
C GLN A 29 12.82 7.95 -13.36
N ASP A 30 11.74 8.61 -13.69
CA ASP A 30 10.95 9.37 -12.73
C ASP A 30 9.66 8.63 -12.37
N ILE A 31 9.22 8.76 -11.13
CA ILE A 31 7.87 8.44 -10.68
C ILE A 31 7.24 9.64 -9.99
N LEU A 32 5.91 9.66 -9.89
CA LEU A 32 5.19 10.64 -9.08
C LEU A 32 4.92 10.05 -7.69
N LEU A 33 5.13 10.86 -6.66
CA LEU A 33 4.66 10.60 -5.31
C LEU A 33 3.47 11.50 -5.02
N HIS A 34 2.35 10.91 -4.63
CA HIS A 34 1.19 11.63 -4.11
C HIS A 34 1.26 11.59 -2.59
N VAL A 35 1.36 12.74 -1.96
CA VAL A 35 1.59 12.89 -0.51
C VAL A 35 0.38 13.57 0.12
N PHE A 36 -0.13 12.98 1.20
CA PHE A 36 -1.24 13.48 2.00
C PHE A 36 -0.77 13.60 3.45
N GLN A 37 -0.73 14.82 3.96
CA GLN A 37 -0.28 15.08 5.32
C GLN A 37 -1.47 15.36 6.23
N PRO A 38 -1.48 14.83 7.46
CA PRO A 38 -2.46 15.20 8.47
C PRO A 38 -2.26 16.66 8.89
N LEU A 39 -3.29 17.24 9.49
CA LEU A 39 -3.23 18.60 10.02
C LEU A 39 -2.43 18.67 11.32
N ASN A 40 -2.52 17.63 12.11
CA ASN A 40 -1.80 17.48 13.37
C ASN A 40 -0.33 17.05 13.13
N THR A 41 0.45 17.01 14.19
CA THR A 41 1.81 16.46 14.15
C THR A 41 1.79 15.01 13.70
N PRO A 42 2.52 14.66 12.65
CA PRO A 42 2.53 13.29 12.15
C PRO A 42 3.10 12.30 13.18
N LYS A 43 2.47 11.13 13.28
CA LYS A 43 2.89 10.01 14.13
C LYS A 43 3.70 8.95 13.38
N GLY A 44 3.55 8.90 12.05
CA GLY A 44 4.23 7.93 11.19
C GLY A 44 3.96 8.20 9.72
N VAL A 45 4.53 7.37 8.85
CA VAL A 45 4.36 7.43 7.40
C VAL A 45 3.88 6.08 6.86
N LEU A 46 2.75 6.08 6.15
CA LEU A 46 2.22 4.95 5.42
C LEU A 46 2.58 5.08 3.94
N ILE A 47 3.48 4.24 3.44
CA ILE A 47 3.79 4.12 2.01
C ILE A 47 2.87 3.06 1.42
N ALA A 48 2.01 3.42 0.48
CA ALA A 48 0.94 2.55 0.00
C ALA A 48 1.04 2.27 -1.50
N LEU A 49 1.28 1.00 -1.85
CA LEU A 49 1.55 0.54 -3.21
C LEU A 49 0.26 0.05 -3.88
N HIS A 50 -0.16 0.73 -4.94
CA HIS A 50 -1.36 0.38 -5.71
C HIS A 50 -1.27 -1.02 -6.36
N GLY A 51 -2.42 -1.63 -6.64
CA GLY A 51 -2.53 -2.89 -7.37
C GLY A 51 -2.25 -2.76 -8.88
N CYS A 52 -2.54 -3.82 -9.64
CA CYS A 52 -2.39 -3.81 -11.10
C CYS A 52 -3.33 -2.81 -11.81
N GLY A 53 -4.41 -2.37 -11.17
CA GLY A 53 -5.34 -1.36 -11.69
C GLY A 53 -4.82 0.07 -11.66
N GLY A 54 -3.61 0.30 -11.15
CA GLY A 54 -3.00 1.62 -11.04
C GLY A 54 -3.47 2.39 -9.81
N LEU A 55 -2.92 3.59 -9.64
CA LEU A 55 -3.21 4.48 -8.51
C LEU A 55 -4.47 5.30 -8.74
N LEU A 56 -4.63 5.80 -9.94
CA LEU A 56 -5.65 6.79 -10.28
C LEU A 56 -6.98 6.15 -10.67
N SER A 57 -8.03 6.96 -10.64
CA SER A 57 -9.37 6.52 -11.04
C SER A 57 -9.40 6.13 -12.52
N THR A 58 -10.14 5.09 -12.85
CA THR A 58 -10.43 4.70 -14.24
C THR A 58 -11.61 5.49 -14.82
N ASN A 59 -12.33 6.26 -14.00
CA ASN A 59 -13.38 7.16 -14.48
C ASN A 59 -12.74 8.35 -15.20
N THR A 60 -13.07 8.55 -16.46
CA THR A 60 -12.53 9.61 -17.32
C THR A 60 -12.72 11.02 -16.78
N GLN A 61 -13.81 11.26 -16.03
CA GLN A 61 -14.09 12.56 -15.39
C GLN A 61 -13.19 12.85 -14.18
N ASN A 62 -12.56 11.82 -13.58
CA ASN A 62 -11.69 11.91 -12.40
C ASN A 62 -10.36 11.19 -12.63
N GLY A 63 -9.90 11.13 -13.87
CA GLY A 63 -8.76 10.31 -14.27
C GLY A 63 -7.40 10.75 -13.68
N ASP A 64 -7.33 11.94 -13.13
CA ASP A 64 -6.18 12.52 -12.42
C ASP A 64 -6.27 12.37 -10.90
N LYS A 65 -7.41 11.92 -10.36
CA LYS A 65 -7.64 11.73 -8.94
C LYS A 65 -7.34 10.29 -8.52
N LEU A 66 -7.01 10.10 -7.26
CA LEU A 66 -6.90 8.76 -6.67
C LEU A 66 -8.19 7.96 -6.86
N SER A 67 -8.07 6.65 -7.06
CA SER A 67 -9.23 5.76 -6.97
C SER A 67 -9.83 5.80 -5.58
N SER A 68 -11.12 5.45 -5.44
CA SER A 68 -11.86 5.50 -4.18
C SER A 68 -11.16 4.71 -3.03
N ARG A 69 -10.49 3.59 -3.35
CA ARG A 69 -9.69 2.83 -2.38
C ARG A 69 -8.52 3.66 -1.86
N HIS A 70 -7.73 4.23 -2.76
CA HIS A 70 -6.53 4.97 -2.38
C HIS A 70 -6.86 6.29 -1.68
N ALA A 71 -7.91 7.00 -2.14
CA ALA A 71 -8.43 8.18 -1.46
C ALA A 71 -8.95 7.83 -0.06
N GLY A 72 -9.67 6.72 0.08
CA GLY A 72 -10.12 6.22 1.38
C GLY A 72 -8.97 5.86 2.33
N MET A 73 -7.87 5.28 1.80
CA MET A 73 -6.68 4.98 2.60
C MET A 73 -5.90 6.25 2.99
N ALA A 74 -5.80 7.25 2.10
CA ALA A 74 -5.21 8.54 2.44
C ALA A 74 -5.95 9.18 3.61
N LYS A 75 -7.28 9.24 3.52
CA LYS A 75 -8.12 9.76 4.61
C LYS A 75 -7.95 8.93 5.89
N PHE A 76 -7.99 7.60 5.81
CA PHE A 76 -7.82 6.70 6.95
C PHE A 76 -6.48 6.94 7.68
N ALA A 77 -5.40 7.09 6.94
CA ALA A 77 -4.09 7.39 7.51
C ALA A 77 -4.08 8.77 8.18
N ASN A 78 -4.60 9.81 7.51
CA ASN A 78 -4.63 11.17 8.05
C ASN A 78 -5.54 11.28 9.30
N ASP A 79 -6.66 10.55 9.36
CA ASP A 79 -7.52 10.47 10.55
C ASP A 79 -6.78 9.92 11.78
N LEU A 80 -5.69 9.15 11.56
CA LEU A 80 -4.81 8.60 12.60
C LEU A 80 -3.54 9.44 12.83
N ASP A 81 -3.45 10.61 12.23
CA ASP A 81 -2.27 11.46 12.19
C ASP A 81 -1.05 10.81 11.48
N TRP A 82 -1.28 9.92 10.53
CA TRP A 82 -0.25 9.35 9.68
C TRP A 82 -0.19 10.05 8.33
N ILE A 83 1.01 10.31 7.83
CA ILE A 83 1.24 10.76 6.45
C ILE A 83 0.98 9.57 5.53
N ALA A 84 0.26 9.78 4.41
CA ALA A 84 0.13 8.78 3.37
C ALA A 84 0.93 9.18 2.13
N VAL A 85 1.76 8.27 1.63
CA VAL A 85 2.59 8.45 0.43
C VAL A 85 2.29 7.34 -0.55
N PHE A 86 1.84 7.72 -1.75
CA PHE A 86 1.51 6.77 -2.82
C PHE A 86 2.48 6.97 -3.99
N PRO A 87 3.45 6.07 -4.22
CA PRO A 87 4.22 6.06 -5.44
C PRO A 87 3.37 5.57 -6.62
N ASP A 88 3.29 6.38 -7.66
CA ASP A 88 2.64 6.02 -8.92
C ASP A 88 3.66 5.37 -9.86
N SER A 89 3.68 4.05 -9.84
CA SER A 89 4.59 3.25 -10.67
C SER A 89 4.22 3.26 -12.16
N PHE A 90 3.08 3.81 -12.55
CA PHE A 90 2.54 3.58 -13.90
C PHE A 90 2.46 4.84 -14.77
N THR A 91 1.98 5.95 -14.25
CA THR A 91 1.63 7.13 -15.06
C THR A 91 2.82 7.66 -15.88
N LEU A 92 3.98 7.89 -15.26
CA LEU A 92 5.16 8.38 -16.01
C LEU A 92 5.80 7.31 -16.90
N ARG A 93 5.42 6.04 -16.75
CA ARG A 93 5.80 4.95 -17.67
C ARG A 93 4.74 4.71 -18.77
N GLY A 94 3.81 5.66 -18.96
CA GLY A 94 2.79 5.62 -20.01
C GLY A 94 1.73 4.53 -19.83
N ARG A 95 1.47 4.12 -18.58
CA ARG A 95 0.46 3.11 -18.26
C ARG A 95 -0.53 3.64 -17.23
N ARG A 96 -1.78 3.19 -17.36
CA ARG A 96 -2.84 3.44 -16.37
C ARG A 96 -3.10 2.19 -15.53
N GLU A 97 -3.01 1.02 -16.14
CA GLU A 97 -3.23 -0.28 -15.52
C GLU A 97 -2.42 -1.38 -16.24
N ILE A 98 -2.26 -2.54 -15.62
CA ILE A 98 -1.65 -3.74 -16.18
C ILE A 98 -2.42 -5.02 -15.82
N CYS A 99 -3.65 -4.89 -15.29
CA CYS A 99 -4.49 -6.04 -14.92
C CYS A 99 -4.90 -6.86 -16.14
N THR A 100 -5.20 -6.18 -17.25
CA THR A 100 -5.67 -6.77 -18.51
C THR A 100 -4.53 -7.37 -19.35
N GLN A 101 -3.28 -7.25 -18.91
CA GLN A 101 -2.10 -7.81 -19.60
C GLN A 101 -1.71 -9.16 -19.00
N LYS A 102 -1.38 -10.14 -19.85
CA LYS A 102 -0.70 -11.36 -19.41
C LYS A 102 0.62 -11.02 -18.70
N PHE A 103 1.02 -11.83 -17.72
CA PHE A 103 2.27 -11.59 -16.98
C PHE A 103 3.49 -11.48 -17.90
N SER A 104 3.54 -12.27 -18.98
CA SER A 104 4.62 -12.24 -19.98
C SER A 104 4.71 -10.91 -20.74
N GLU A 105 3.57 -10.26 -20.97
CA GLU A 105 3.44 -9.04 -21.78
C GLU A 105 3.69 -7.75 -21.00
N ARG A 106 3.68 -7.83 -19.67
CA ARG A 106 3.89 -6.65 -18.80
C ARG A 106 5.28 -6.07 -18.98
N THR A 107 5.37 -4.81 -19.36
CA THR A 107 6.63 -4.05 -19.44
C THR A 107 7.09 -3.59 -18.05
N ILE A 108 6.15 -3.23 -17.17
CA ILE A 108 6.44 -2.87 -15.79
C ILE A 108 6.46 -4.15 -14.95
N LYS A 109 7.67 -4.62 -14.64
CA LYS A 109 7.91 -5.84 -13.87
C LYS A 109 7.93 -5.53 -12.36
N GLN A 110 7.83 -6.59 -11.55
CA GLN A 110 7.92 -6.46 -10.08
C GLN A 110 9.26 -5.85 -9.61
N GLY A 111 10.35 -6.08 -10.34
CA GLY A 111 11.65 -5.47 -10.04
C GLY A 111 11.63 -3.94 -10.12
N HIS A 112 10.98 -3.36 -11.13
CA HIS A 112 10.78 -1.90 -11.24
C HIS A 112 9.99 -1.39 -10.04
N ARG A 113 8.89 -2.03 -9.68
CA ARG A 113 8.04 -1.63 -8.55
C ARG A 113 8.73 -1.78 -7.19
N LYS A 114 9.58 -2.80 -7.01
CA LYS A 114 10.47 -2.93 -5.85
C LYS A 114 11.41 -1.72 -5.74
N MET A 115 12.01 -1.30 -6.86
CA MET A 115 12.86 -0.11 -6.91
C MET A 115 12.08 1.14 -6.52
N ASP A 116 10.87 1.33 -7.07
CA ASP A 116 9.97 2.43 -6.72
C ASP A 116 9.70 2.47 -5.21
N ALA A 117 9.38 1.31 -4.61
CA ALA A 117 9.08 1.19 -3.19
C ALA A 117 10.28 1.52 -2.30
N LEU A 118 11.47 0.99 -2.61
CA LEU A 118 12.70 1.26 -1.85
C LEU A 118 13.13 2.71 -1.98
N ALA A 119 13.09 3.28 -3.19
CA ALA A 119 13.43 4.68 -3.42
C ALA A 119 12.44 5.61 -2.67
N THR A 120 11.14 5.29 -2.69
CA THR A 120 10.13 6.02 -1.93
C THR A 120 10.39 5.94 -0.42
N ALA A 121 10.72 4.75 0.10
CA ALA A 121 11.01 4.58 1.52
C ALA A 121 12.27 5.37 1.94
N ASN A 122 13.30 5.36 1.10
CA ASN A 122 14.50 6.17 1.32
C ASN A 122 14.18 7.67 1.28
N TRP A 123 13.39 8.13 0.30
CA TRP A 123 12.92 9.51 0.20
C TRP A 123 12.13 9.91 1.46
N VAL A 124 11.22 9.05 1.94
CA VAL A 124 10.44 9.28 3.17
C VAL A 124 11.36 9.51 4.38
N LYS A 125 12.41 8.69 4.54
CA LYS A 125 13.37 8.83 5.65
C LYS A 125 14.22 10.11 5.57
N ALA A 126 14.40 10.65 4.37
CA ALA A 126 15.16 11.90 4.15
C ALA A 126 14.33 13.17 4.38
N GLN A 127 13.00 13.07 4.56
CA GLN A 127 12.15 14.25 4.74
C GLN A 127 12.15 14.76 6.17
N ASN A 128 12.06 16.09 6.31
CA ASN A 128 11.84 16.77 7.59
C ASN A 128 10.32 16.88 7.87
N TRP A 129 9.69 15.77 8.27
CA TRP A 129 8.25 15.74 8.55
C TRP A 129 7.83 16.53 9.80
N LEU A 130 8.73 16.76 10.71
CA LEU A 130 8.46 17.41 12.01
C LEU A 130 8.87 18.90 12.03
N GLY A 131 9.43 19.43 10.92
CA GLY A 131 9.92 20.80 10.84
C GLY A 131 10.99 21.09 11.90
N ASP A 132 10.91 22.23 12.58
CA ASP A 132 11.88 22.65 13.61
C ASP A 132 12.00 21.69 14.80
N ARG A 133 11.07 20.76 14.96
CA ARG A 133 11.11 19.72 15.99
C ARG A 133 11.99 18.52 15.63
N GLN A 134 12.45 18.44 14.38
CA GLN A 134 13.37 17.39 13.93
C GLN A 134 14.80 17.91 13.95
N PRO A 135 15.73 17.25 14.68
CA PRO A 135 17.14 17.61 14.61
C PRO A 135 17.66 17.56 13.17
N SER A 136 18.33 18.61 12.72
CA SER A 136 18.70 18.83 11.30
C SER A 136 19.66 17.78 10.70
N SER A 137 20.27 16.94 11.52
CA SER A 137 21.28 15.96 11.12
C SER A 137 20.80 14.48 11.15
N THR A 138 19.53 14.24 11.50
CA THR A 138 19.03 12.86 11.67
C THR A 138 17.97 12.51 10.63
N PRO A 139 17.96 11.24 10.15
CA PRO A 139 16.83 10.71 9.39
C PRO A 139 15.52 10.89 10.16
N SER A 140 14.40 10.97 9.45
CA SER A 140 13.09 11.08 10.09
C SER A 140 12.91 10.02 11.18
N PRO A 141 12.61 10.40 12.43
CA PRO A 141 12.36 9.45 13.51
C PRO A 141 11.03 8.72 13.36
N LEU A 142 10.17 9.16 12.44
CA LEU A 142 8.86 8.60 12.25
C LEU A 142 8.94 7.15 11.76
N LYS A 143 8.09 6.30 12.34
CA LYS A 143 7.89 4.92 11.88
C LYS A 143 7.33 4.90 10.45
N SER A 144 7.79 3.96 9.66
CA SER A 144 7.37 3.78 8.26
C SER A 144 6.72 2.43 8.06
N VAL A 145 5.50 2.42 7.55
CA VAL A 145 4.76 1.21 7.17
C VAL A 145 4.70 1.12 5.65
N LEU A 146 5.07 -0.04 5.09
CA LEU A 146 4.90 -0.33 3.68
C LEU A 146 3.66 -1.21 3.49
N LEU A 147 2.64 -0.67 2.85
CA LEU A 147 1.39 -1.36 2.56
C LEU A 147 1.22 -1.55 1.05
N GLY A 148 0.58 -2.63 0.64
CA GLY A 148 0.25 -2.82 -0.79
C GLY A 148 -0.93 -3.75 -1.02
N TRP A 149 -1.62 -3.55 -2.14
CA TRP A 149 -2.76 -4.35 -2.58
C TRP A 149 -2.43 -5.19 -3.80
N SER A 150 -2.82 -6.47 -3.81
CA SER A 150 -2.70 -7.34 -5.01
C SER A 150 -1.27 -7.34 -5.56
N ASN A 151 -1.08 -6.88 -6.78
CA ASN A 151 0.24 -6.68 -7.39
C ASN A 151 1.15 -5.78 -6.53
N GLY A 152 0.60 -4.74 -5.86
CA GLY A 152 1.31 -3.94 -4.86
C GLY A 152 1.67 -4.74 -3.61
N GLY A 153 0.79 -5.62 -3.15
CA GLY A 153 1.08 -6.56 -2.05
C GLY A 153 2.21 -7.53 -2.40
N THR A 154 2.22 -8.05 -3.63
CA THR A 154 3.36 -8.85 -4.15
C THR A 154 4.65 -8.02 -4.18
N THR A 155 4.55 -6.72 -4.51
CA THR A 155 5.69 -5.80 -4.45
C THR A 155 6.18 -5.62 -3.02
N VAL A 156 5.28 -5.50 -2.04
CA VAL A 156 5.66 -5.47 -0.61
C VAL A 156 6.51 -6.68 -0.25
N LEU A 157 6.03 -7.90 -0.58
CA LEU A 157 6.79 -9.13 -0.30
C LEU A 157 8.18 -9.10 -0.92
N GLN A 158 8.32 -8.67 -2.18
CA GLN A 158 9.62 -8.58 -2.85
C GLN A 158 10.51 -7.49 -2.26
N THR A 159 9.94 -6.39 -1.79
CA THR A 159 10.68 -5.27 -1.23
C THR A 159 11.33 -5.63 0.10
N ILE A 160 10.61 -6.35 0.97
CA ILE A 160 11.09 -6.74 2.30
C ILE A 160 11.89 -8.06 2.32
N GLU A 161 12.01 -8.73 1.17
CA GLU A 161 12.80 -9.96 1.06
C GLU A 161 14.27 -9.69 1.38
N THR A 162 14.82 -10.44 2.33
CA THR A 162 16.23 -10.36 2.68
C THR A 162 17.08 -10.93 1.54
N PRO A 163 18.02 -10.17 0.97
CA PRO A 163 18.92 -10.67 -0.09
C PRO A 163 19.72 -11.89 0.39
N LYS A 164 19.92 -12.88 -0.49
CA LYS A 164 20.76 -14.06 -0.18
C LYS A 164 22.23 -13.72 -0.01
N THR A 165 22.71 -12.73 -0.75
CA THR A 165 24.08 -12.22 -0.68
C THR A 165 24.06 -10.73 -0.42
N GLU A 166 24.84 -10.30 0.58
CA GLU A 166 25.00 -8.86 0.87
C GLU A 166 26.08 -8.29 -0.07
N THR A 167 25.68 -7.33 -0.88
CA THR A 167 26.60 -6.49 -1.66
C THR A 167 26.62 -5.08 -1.07
N SER A 168 27.71 -4.32 -1.27
CA SER A 168 27.78 -2.92 -0.84
C SER A 168 26.66 -2.06 -1.43
N ALA A 169 26.23 -2.34 -2.66
CA ALA A 169 25.09 -1.67 -3.28
C ALA A 169 23.74 -2.03 -2.64
N SER A 170 23.59 -3.26 -2.09
CA SER A 170 22.36 -3.65 -1.39
C SER A 170 22.27 -3.09 0.03
N SER A 171 23.37 -2.62 0.61
CA SER A 171 23.39 -2.14 2.00
C SER A 171 22.68 -0.80 2.21
N ALA A 172 22.65 0.08 1.20
CA ALA A 172 21.99 1.38 1.26
C ALA A 172 20.44 1.30 1.22
N TYR A 173 19.92 0.24 0.55
CA TYR A 173 18.48 0.03 0.36
C TYR A 173 17.97 -1.19 1.13
N ARG A 174 18.48 -1.40 2.34
CA ARG A 174 17.97 -2.47 3.21
C ARG A 174 16.60 -2.12 3.73
N ALA A 175 15.61 -2.92 3.36
CA ALA A 175 14.22 -2.69 3.74
C ALA A 175 14.03 -2.56 5.26
N GLU A 176 14.72 -3.38 6.05
CA GLU A 176 14.66 -3.34 7.52
C GLU A 176 15.21 -2.07 8.17
N LYS A 177 15.94 -1.25 7.44
CA LYS A 177 16.38 0.09 7.89
C LYS A 177 15.40 1.21 7.52
N LEU A 178 14.56 0.95 6.51
CA LEU A 178 13.65 1.94 5.92
C LEU A 178 12.19 1.70 6.32
N ILE A 179 11.84 0.46 6.65
CA ILE A 179 10.47 0.00 6.84
C ILE A 179 10.39 -0.72 8.18
N ASP A 180 9.56 -0.22 9.08
CA ASP A 180 9.36 -0.77 10.42
C ASP A 180 8.32 -1.90 10.43
N GLN A 181 7.34 -1.86 9.53
CA GLN A 181 6.26 -2.85 9.39
C GLN A 181 5.82 -2.96 7.94
N ALA A 182 5.46 -4.15 7.50
CA ALA A 182 4.89 -4.41 6.18
C ALA A 182 3.48 -4.98 6.27
N VAL A 183 2.62 -4.58 5.32
CA VAL A 183 1.23 -5.05 5.22
C VAL A 183 0.91 -5.39 3.76
N ALA A 184 0.39 -6.57 3.51
CA ALA A 184 -0.02 -6.95 2.17
C ALA A 184 -1.45 -7.48 2.15
N PHE A 185 -2.30 -6.82 1.35
CA PHE A 185 -3.67 -7.26 1.08
C PHE A 185 -3.66 -8.15 -0.17
N TYR A 186 -4.14 -9.37 -0.01
CA TYR A 186 -4.31 -10.38 -1.08
C TYR A 186 -3.18 -10.39 -2.13
N PRO A 187 -1.91 -10.54 -1.68
CA PRO A 187 -0.77 -10.60 -2.59
C PRO A 187 -0.72 -11.91 -3.38
N GLY A 188 0.06 -11.95 -4.47
CA GLY A 188 0.51 -13.21 -5.06
C GLY A 188 1.73 -13.73 -4.31
N CYS A 189 1.66 -14.93 -3.72
CA CYS A 189 2.72 -15.50 -2.85
C CYS A 189 3.44 -16.72 -3.45
N SER A 190 2.97 -17.26 -4.58
CA SER A 190 3.50 -18.53 -5.12
C SER A 190 5.00 -18.49 -5.40
N GLN A 191 5.52 -17.38 -5.93
CA GLN A 191 6.95 -17.24 -6.18
C GLN A 191 7.80 -17.19 -4.90
N GLN A 192 7.29 -16.54 -3.86
CA GLN A 192 7.95 -16.44 -2.56
C GLN A 192 7.90 -17.78 -1.83
N LEU A 193 6.77 -18.48 -1.93
CA LEU A 193 6.63 -19.82 -1.35
C LEU A 193 7.56 -20.85 -2.02
N ALA A 194 7.73 -20.77 -3.35
CA ALA A 194 8.56 -21.70 -4.11
C ALA A 194 10.07 -21.56 -3.86
N ARG A 195 10.48 -20.55 -3.12
CA ARG A 195 11.91 -20.30 -2.81
C ARG A 195 12.16 -20.13 -1.32
N ASP A 196 13.43 -20.09 -0.92
CA ASP A 196 13.85 -19.77 0.47
C ASP A 196 13.65 -18.27 0.74
N TYR A 197 12.38 -17.87 0.87
CA TYR A 197 12.01 -16.50 1.17
C TYR A 197 12.20 -16.22 2.66
N ARG A 198 12.86 -15.12 2.97
CA ARG A 198 13.07 -14.62 4.34
C ARG A 198 12.86 -13.12 4.39
N THR A 199 12.45 -12.62 5.53
CA THR A 199 12.34 -11.19 5.81
C THR A 199 12.71 -10.89 7.26
N ARG A 200 13.27 -9.70 7.49
CA ARG A 200 13.52 -9.15 8.84
C ARG A 200 12.49 -8.08 9.20
N VAL A 201 11.67 -7.67 8.25
CA VAL A 201 10.58 -6.73 8.48
C VAL A 201 9.35 -7.52 8.92
N PRO A 202 8.73 -7.20 10.06
CA PRO A 202 7.47 -7.81 10.47
C PRO A 202 6.41 -7.68 9.38
N LEU A 203 5.66 -8.74 9.10
CA LEU A 203 4.69 -8.79 8.01
C LEU A 203 3.29 -9.17 8.52
N THR A 204 2.29 -8.43 8.06
CA THR A 204 0.87 -8.75 8.22
C THR A 204 0.24 -9.05 6.86
N LEU A 205 -0.48 -10.15 6.74
CA LEU A 205 -1.18 -10.58 5.53
C LEU A 205 -2.69 -10.58 5.75
N PHE A 206 -3.43 -9.91 4.86
CA PHE A 206 -4.89 -9.94 4.80
C PHE A 206 -5.32 -10.70 3.54
N ILE A 207 -5.97 -11.86 3.71
CA ILE A 207 -6.19 -12.84 2.65
C ILE A 207 -7.70 -13.11 2.47
N GLY A 208 -8.19 -13.02 1.24
CA GLY A 208 -9.54 -13.48 0.90
C GLY A 208 -9.55 -15.00 0.66
N GLY A 209 -10.40 -15.74 1.37
CA GLY A 209 -10.49 -17.20 1.27
C GLY A 209 -11.05 -17.69 -0.07
N LYS A 210 -11.88 -16.88 -0.73
CA LYS A 210 -12.46 -17.14 -2.08
C LYS A 210 -11.72 -16.42 -3.21
N ASP A 211 -10.47 -15.98 -2.97
CA ASP A 211 -9.68 -15.27 -3.97
C ASP A 211 -9.21 -16.24 -5.07
N ASP A 212 -9.80 -16.11 -6.25
CA ASP A 212 -9.46 -16.86 -7.46
C ASP A 212 -8.53 -16.07 -8.41
N TRP A 213 -8.13 -14.87 -8.02
CA TRP A 213 -7.12 -14.08 -8.74
C TRP A 213 -5.71 -14.34 -8.21
N THR A 214 -5.54 -14.21 -6.90
CA THR A 214 -4.32 -14.55 -6.17
C THR A 214 -4.69 -15.60 -5.11
N PRO A 215 -4.48 -16.91 -5.39
CA PRO A 215 -4.99 -17.97 -4.53
C PRO A 215 -4.47 -17.85 -3.10
N PRO A 216 -5.32 -18.08 -2.07
CA PRO A 216 -4.98 -17.87 -0.68
C PRO A 216 -3.93 -18.85 -0.14
N GLN A 217 -3.95 -20.12 -0.58
CA GLN A 217 -3.13 -21.19 -0.01
C GLN A 217 -1.62 -20.90 -0.03
N PRO A 218 -1.02 -20.39 -1.13
CA PRO A 218 0.40 -20.03 -1.11
C PRO A 218 0.74 -18.93 -0.10
N CYS A 219 -0.19 -17.99 0.14
CA CYS A 219 0.04 -16.92 1.12
C CYS A 219 -0.09 -17.41 2.56
N ILE A 220 -1.04 -18.32 2.82
CA ILE A 220 -1.21 -18.94 4.14
C ILE A 220 0.05 -19.75 4.47
N ALA A 221 0.47 -20.66 3.58
CA ALA A 221 1.67 -21.49 3.78
C ALA A 221 2.96 -20.65 3.91
N LEU A 222 3.08 -19.56 3.11
CA LEU A 222 4.21 -18.65 3.23
C LEU A 222 4.21 -17.95 4.60
N GLY A 223 3.05 -17.41 5.01
CA GLY A 223 2.89 -16.68 6.26
C GLY A 223 3.21 -17.54 7.47
N GLU A 224 2.71 -18.77 7.51
CA GLU A 224 3.03 -19.77 8.56
C GLU A 224 4.54 -20.07 8.59
N ARG A 225 5.15 -20.29 7.42
CA ARG A 225 6.59 -20.60 7.33
C ARG A 225 7.49 -19.50 7.87
N ILE A 226 7.13 -18.24 7.68
CA ILE A 226 7.96 -17.08 8.09
C ILE A 226 7.48 -16.40 9.37
N GLY A 227 6.42 -16.90 10.02
CA GLY A 227 5.86 -16.31 11.23
C GLY A 227 5.18 -14.96 11.00
N ALA A 228 4.57 -14.75 9.81
CA ALA A 228 3.80 -13.54 9.54
C ALA A 228 2.45 -13.56 10.28
N GLN A 229 1.94 -12.39 10.62
CA GLN A 229 0.58 -12.26 11.13
C GLN A 229 -0.42 -12.47 9.98
N LEU A 230 -1.32 -13.46 10.13
CA LEU A 230 -2.27 -13.86 9.10
C LEU A 230 -3.70 -13.56 9.52
N PHE A 231 -4.45 -12.91 8.63
CA PHE A 231 -5.90 -12.73 8.73
C PHE A 231 -6.56 -13.25 7.46
N VAL A 232 -7.25 -14.39 7.56
CA VAL A 232 -7.95 -15.03 6.44
C VAL A 232 -9.44 -14.78 6.59
N TYR A 233 -10.06 -14.26 5.54
CA TYR A 233 -11.50 -13.99 5.45
C TYR A 233 -12.16 -15.01 4.53
N PRO A 234 -12.78 -16.08 5.07
CA PRO A 234 -13.22 -17.25 4.28
C PRO A 234 -14.14 -16.90 3.11
N GLU A 235 -15.02 -15.90 3.28
CA GLU A 235 -16.04 -15.52 2.31
C GLU A 235 -15.62 -14.40 1.35
N ALA A 236 -14.43 -13.81 1.55
CA ALA A 236 -13.95 -12.67 0.80
C ALA A 236 -13.23 -13.08 -0.50
N HIS A 237 -13.54 -12.39 -1.59
CA HIS A 237 -12.84 -12.46 -2.87
C HIS A 237 -11.70 -11.44 -2.95
N HIS A 238 -11.01 -11.42 -4.10
CA HIS A 238 -9.99 -10.42 -4.40
C HIS A 238 -10.56 -8.99 -4.29
N GLY A 239 -9.81 -8.08 -3.67
CA GLY A 239 -10.25 -6.69 -3.54
C GLY A 239 -11.37 -6.46 -2.52
N PHE A 240 -11.52 -7.35 -1.53
CA PHE A 240 -12.57 -7.29 -0.51
C PHE A 240 -12.60 -5.99 0.30
N ASP A 241 -11.50 -5.26 0.34
CA ASP A 241 -11.39 -3.95 1.00
C ASP A 241 -11.88 -2.77 0.14
N SER A 242 -12.39 -3.03 -1.06
CA SER A 242 -13.01 -1.98 -1.89
C SER A 242 -14.12 -1.26 -1.13
N PRO A 243 -14.13 0.09 -1.12
CA PRO A 243 -15.14 0.84 -0.37
C PRO A 243 -16.52 0.84 -1.03
N THR A 244 -16.57 0.51 -2.32
CA THR A 244 -17.80 0.60 -3.15
C THR A 244 -17.86 -0.54 -4.15
N GLY A 245 -19.05 -0.75 -4.72
CA GLY A 245 -19.33 -1.74 -5.77
C GLY A 245 -19.92 -3.04 -5.24
N THR A 246 -19.88 -4.06 -6.08
CA THR A 246 -20.31 -5.44 -5.79
C THR A 246 -19.25 -6.43 -6.27
N VAL A 247 -19.27 -7.65 -5.76
CA VAL A 247 -18.46 -8.74 -6.30
C VAL A 247 -18.93 -9.04 -7.73
N ARG A 248 -17.99 -9.09 -8.66
CA ARG A 248 -18.26 -9.37 -10.07
C ARG A 248 -17.16 -10.22 -10.70
N LEU A 249 -17.51 -10.99 -11.70
CA LEU A 249 -16.57 -11.73 -12.53
C LEU A 249 -15.90 -10.78 -13.54
N ARG A 250 -14.58 -10.62 -13.43
CA ARG A 250 -13.72 -9.83 -14.33
C ARG A 250 -13.17 -10.73 -15.44
N ARG A 251 -13.87 -10.82 -16.57
CA ARG A 251 -13.46 -11.61 -17.74
C ARG A 251 -12.33 -10.99 -18.56
N ASP A 252 -12.07 -9.70 -18.34
CA ASP A 252 -11.00 -8.93 -18.97
C ASP A 252 -9.62 -9.21 -18.35
N VAL A 253 -9.55 -10.01 -17.29
CA VAL A 253 -8.30 -10.39 -16.61
C VAL A 253 -7.84 -11.75 -17.13
N PRO A 254 -6.69 -11.82 -17.83
CA PRO A 254 -6.18 -13.07 -18.40
C PRO A 254 -5.46 -13.97 -17.40
N ASN A 255 -5.13 -13.44 -16.22
CA ASN A 255 -4.38 -14.13 -15.17
C ASN A 255 -5.32 -14.48 -14.02
N GLY A 256 -5.10 -15.62 -13.35
CA GLY A 256 -5.91 -16.10 -12.23
C GLY A 256 -5.63 -17.57 -11.98
N VAL A 257 -6.42 -18.19 -11.12
CA VAL A 257 -6.34 -19.63 -10.86
C VAL A 257 -6.67 -20.42 -12.15
N ASN A 258 -7.70 -19.98 -12.87
CA ASN A 258 -8.10 -20.53 -14.15
C ASN A 258 -7.88 -19.45 -15.24
N PRO A 259 -6.72 -19.43 -15.89
CA PRO A 259 -6.40 -18.41 -16.89
C PRO A 259 -7.41 -18.42 -18.05
N GLY A 260 -7.99 -17.25 -18.36
CA GLY A 260 -8.96 -17.07 -19.44
C GLY A 260 -10.44 -17.20 -19.00
N GLU A 261 -10.73 -17.70 -17.83
CA GLU A 261 -12.11 -17.80 -17.29
C GLU A 261 -12.55 -16.51 -16.57
N GLY A 262 -11.61 -15.62 -16.29
CA GLY A 262 -11.80 -14.42 -15.48
C GLY A 262 -11.62 -14.69 -13.99
N VAL A 263 -11.85 -13.66 -13.17
CA VAL A 263 -11.64 -13.71 -11.72
C VAL A 263 -12.73 -12.93 -10.98
N HIS A 264 -13.10 -13.37 -9.80
CA HIS A 264 -14.05 -12.64 -8.96
C HIS A 264 -13.33 -11.57 -8.15
N ALA A 265 -13.87 -10.35 -8.18
CA ALA A 265 -13.32 -9.25 -7.40
C ALA A 265 -14.43 -8.31 -6.93
N GLY A 266 -14.31 -7.81 -5.71
CA GLY A 266 -15.25 -6.83 -5.17
C GLY A 266 -15.28 -6.80 -3.65
N PRO A 267 -16.06 -5.87 -3.07
CA PRO A 267 -16.09 -5.63 -1.64
C PRO A 267 -16.70 -6.78 -0.83
N HIS A 268 -16.18 -6.93 0.38
CA HIS A 268 -16.82 -7.70 1.46
C HIS A 268 -16.82 -6.82 2.71
N PRO A 269 -17.91 -6.09 2.99
CA PRO A 269 -17.91 -5.01 3.99
C PRO A 269 -17.43 -5.43 5.39
N ALA A 270 -17.87 -6.60 5.88
CA ALA A 270 -17.45 -7.10 7.20
C ALA A 270 -15.94 -7.37 7.26
N SER A 271 -15.38 -8.03 6.23
CA SER A 271 -13.93 -8.29 6.15
C SER A 271 -13.12 -6.99 6.01
N ARG A 272 -13.66 -6.01 5.27
CA ARG A 272 -13.04 -4.70 5.17
C ARG A 272 -12.99 -4.00 6.52
N ALA A 273 -14.12 -3.95 7.24
CA ALA A 273 -14.18 -3.32 8.55
C ALA A 273 -13.16 -3.94 9.51
N ASP A 274 -13.16 -5.25 9.65
CA ASP A 274 -12.24 -5.97 10.53
C ASP A 274 -10.76 -5.77 10.13
N ALA A 275 -10.43 -5.81 8.83
CA ALA A 275 -9.07 -5.58 8.36
C ALA A 275 -8.58 -4.15 8.67
N TYR A 276 -9.44 -3.16 8.52
CA TYR A 276 -9.11 -1.77 8.82
C TYR A 276 -9.01 -1.50 10.32
N ASP A 277 -9.81 -2.16 11.16
CA ASP A 277 -9.67 -2.09 12.62
C ASP A 277 -8.34 -2.69 13.10
N LYS A 278 -7.92 -3.81 12.53
CA LYS A 278 -6.60 -4.42 12.78
C LYS A 278 -5.44 -3.52 12.30
N LEU A 279 -5.59 -2.93 11.12
CA LEU A 279 -4.61 -1.98 10.58
C LEU A 279 -4.51 -0.74 11.47
N LYS A 280 -5.64 -0.18 11.93
CA LYS A 280 -5.69 0.93 12.88
C LYS A 280 -4.92 0.60 14.15
N THR A 281 -5.24 -0.53 14.80
CA THR A 281 -4.59 -0.98 16.03
C THR A 281 -3.06 -1.08 15.85
N MET A 282 -2.61 -1.64 14.72
CA MET A 282 -1.18 -1.76 14.41
C MET A 282 -0.51 -0.38 14.26
N LEU A 283 -1.13 0.55 13.53
CA LEU A 283 -0.59 1.91 13.35
C LEU A 283 -0.54 2.68 14.68
N GLU A 284 -1.54 2.55 15.53
CA GLU A 284 -1.57 3.15 16.87
C GLU A 284 -0.45 2.59 17.74
N GLN A 285 -0.25 1.27 17.78
CA GLN A 285 0.84 0.62 18.54
C GLN A 285 2.23 1.09 18.09
N LEU A 286 2.46 1.21 16.79
CA LEU A 286 3.72 1.72 16.24
C LEU A 286 3.97 3.18 16.63
N SER A 287 2.92 3.99 16.74
CA SER A 287 3.02 5.41 17.14
C SER A 287 3.51 5.59 18.59
N TYR A 288 3.19 4.65 19.48
CA TYR A 288 3.60 4.71 20.90
C TYR A 288 5.02 4.19 21.13
N SER A 289 5.61 3.44 20.19
CA SER A 289 6.96 2.86 20.32
C SER A 289 8.10 3.89 20.10
N VAL A 290 7.77 5.15 19.86
CA VAL A 290 8.73 6.25 19.56
C VAL A 290 9.04 7.12 20.79
N ARG A 291 8.53 6.78 21.99
CA ARG A 291 8.78 7.53 23.23
C ARG A 291 9.96 7.00 24.01
#